data_b736b3488ae7332b2f23164e68a96c21
#
_entry.id   b736b3488ae7332b2f23164e68a96c21
#
_cell.length_a   1.000
_cell.length_b   1.000
_cell.length_c   1.000
_cell.angle_alpha   90.00
_cell.angle_beta   90.00
_cell.angle_gamma   90.00
#
_symmetry.space_group_name_H-M   'P 1'
#
loop_
_entity.id
_entity.type
_entity.pdbx_description
1 polymer ?
#
loop_
_entity_poly.entity_id
_entity_poly.type
_entity_poly.pdbx_seq_one_letter_code
_entity_poly.pdbx_strand_id
1 'polypeptide(L)'
;MKRLLTIVLAGLSLAARAQSTLSLDSCMLMAERSNLQLAIGAEKVRRAKAEAQAARTNYLPKVSLAAGYMRSGREVQLLSDGQINTLNNVGTATATQLGNMAQQIVAQHPDLAALVQGIGAYLPQLAEQGNALGHTITDAFHTDTRNMTVGTVLLTQPLYMGGKIRAYDRITRRQGELAESQLEAARRDLRLDVERTYWQIASLAGKKRLATQYRDMLKQLQGDVQKMHAEGLATKASCLQVDVKLNEAEMALTKVDDALTLLRMVLCRLCGLPLDSRPVLADEGEASVAHDTTPVQPDAALALAQRPEMQQLALAEQMLDDKVRITRSDMLPQLALTGGYLLSNPSVFNSFERKFKGTWGVGVMLKMPVWNWGETRYKVRAAKSDAAMARLETADARNKITLQVTQEAFRVNEAVQRLTFSLRSMDTAAENLRTASLGFTEGVITTTDLLQAQTAWLQAHNDVIDARIETRLARAAYHHALGDK
;
A
#
# COMPACT_ATOMS: atom_id res chain seq x y z
N MET A 1 7.47 55.30 -22.50
CA MET A 1 7.22 54.31 -21.44
C MET A 1 5.74 54.22 -20.99
N LYS A 2 4.98 55.27 -20.86
CA LYS A 2 3.55 55.22 -20.45
C LYS A 2 2.60 54.48 -21.43
N ARG A 3 2.88 54.47 -22.75
CA ARG A 3 2.03 53.79 -23.76
C ARG A 3 2.29 52.28 -23.87
N LEU A 4 3.47 51.79 -23.44
CA LEU A 4 3.77 50.34 -23.37
C LEU A 4 3.14 49.70 -22.13
N LEU A 5 3.02 50.44 -21.02
CA LEU A 5 2.41 49.96 -19.79
C LEU A 5 0.89 49.77 -19.92
N THR A 6 0.22 50.62 -20.72
CA THR A 6 -1.22 50.48 -20.98
C THR A 6 -1.57 49.35 -21.91
N ILE A 7 -0.70 48.93 -22.82
CA ILE A 7 -0.90 47.76 -23.68
C ILE A 7 -0.70 46.43 -22.89
N VAL A 8 0.24 46.40 -21.94
CA VAL A 8 0.44 45.25 -21.07
C VAL A 8 -0.70 45.11 -20.07
N LEU A 9 -1.24 46.20 -19.52
CA LEU A 9 -2.43 46.13 -18.64
C LEU A 9 -3.71 45.77 -19.41
N ALA A 10 -3.87 46.17 -20.67
CA ALA A 10 -5.02 45.78 -21.52
C ALA A 10 -4.91 44.32 -21.97
N GLY A 11 -3.69 43.74 -22.11
CA GLY A 11 -3.48 42.32 -22.42
C GLY A 11 -3.75 41.37 -21.23
N LEU A 12 -3.59 41.86 -20.00
CA LEU A 12 -3.89 41.07 -18.79
C LEU A 12 -5.40 41.06 -18.44
N SER A 13 -6.18 42.01 -18.93
CA SER A 13 -7.63 42.03 -18.63
C SER A 13 -8.47 41.20 -19.61
N LEU A 14 -7.90 40.72 -20.71
CA LEU A 14 -8.57 39.79 -21.65
C LEU A 14 -8.33 38.30 -21.34
N ALA A 15 -7.68 37.98 -20.25
CA ALA A 15 -7.87 36.68 -19.56
C ALA A 15 -9.27 36.70 -18.91
N ALA A 16 -10.30 37.19 -19.62
CA ALA A 16 -11.70 36.97 -19.32
C ALA A 16 -11.83 35.46 -19.14
N ARG A 17 -12.21 35.04 -17.94
CA ARG A 17 -12.68 33.70 -17.59
C ARG A 17 -13.71 33.26 -18.65
N ALA A 18 -13.24 32.76 -19.78
CA ALA A 18 -14.03 31.81 -20.54
C ALA A 18 -14.29 30.71 -19.54
N GLN A 19 -15.50 30.62 -19.00
CA GLN A 19 -15.97 29.42 -18.29
C GLN A 19 -15.85 28.31 -19.32
N SER A 20 -14.66 27.68 -19.37
CA SER A 20 -14.45 26.56 -20.24
C SER A 20 -15.37 25.45 -19.72
N THR A 21 -16.41 25.17 -20.49
CA THR A 21 -17.28 24.06 -20.23
C THR A 21 -16.42 22.81 -20.23
N LEU A 22 -16.51 22.02 -19.13
CA LEU A 22 -15.74 20.79 -18.98
C LEU A 22 -16.49 19.64 -19.67
N SER A 23 -15.84 19.03 -20.66
CA SER A 23 -16.32 17.76 -21.23
C SER A 23 -15.94 16.58 -20.32
N LEU A 24 -16.62 15.47 -20.49
CA LEU A 24 -16.31 14.22 -19.76
C LEU A 24 -14.85 13.81 -19.94
N ASP A 25 -14.32 13.83 -21.18
CA ASP A 25 -12.93 13.48 -21.49
C ASP A 25 -11.93 14.42 -20.79
N SER A 26 -12.25 15.73 -20.74
CA SER A 26 -11.42 16.70 -20.02
C SER A 26 -11.38 16.41 -18.52
N CYS A 27 -12.52 16.05 -17.92
CA CYS A 27 -12.60 15.65 -16.52
C CYS A 27 -11.79 14.37 -16.25
N MET A 28 -11.87 13.35 -17.12
CA MET A 28 -11.10 12.12 -17.02
C MET A 28 -9.59 12.38 -17.08
N LEU A 29 -9.14 13.19 -18.05
CA LEU A 29 -7.72 13.56 -18.18
C LEU A 29 -7.19 14.34 -16.98
N MET A 30 -7.98 15.27 -16.44
CA MET A 30 -7.61 16.01 -15.24
C MET A 30 -7.54 15.09 -14.02
N ALA A 31 -8.52 14.21 -13.84
CA ALA A 31 -8.54 13.26 -12.75
C ALA A 31 -7.32 12.32 -12.80
N GLU A 32 -6.97 11.78 -13.96
CA GLU A 32 -5.80 10.92 -14.10
C GLU A 32 -4.48 11.61 -13.76
N ARG A 33 -4.36 12.92 -14.04
CA ARG A 33 -3.14 13.69 -13.78
C ARG A 33 -3.02 14.18 -12.34
N SER A 34 -4.15 14.49 -11.71
CA SER A 34 -4.16 15.22 -10.43
C SER A 34 -4.67 14.41 -9.25
N ASN A 35 -5.21 13.20 -9.47
CA ASN A 35 -5.81 12.43 -8.41
C ASN A 35 -4.75 11.85 -7.44
N LEU A 36 -4.89 12.18 -6.16
CA LEU A 36 -3.95 11.77 -5.11
C LEU A 36 -3.93 10.23 -4.90
N GLN A 37 -5.04 9.53 -5.14
CA GLN A 37 -5.09 8.08 -5.01
C GLN A 37 -4.23 7.39 -6.08
N LEU A 38 -4.23 7.91 -7.32
CA LEU A 38 -3.33 7.42 -8.36
C LEU A 38 -1.87 7.75 -8.06
N ALA A 39 -1.58 8.93 -7.50
CA ALA A 39 -0.24 9.28 -7.05
C ALA A 39 0.25 8.32 -5.95
N ILE A 40 -0.59 8.01 -4.96
CA ILE A 40 -0.30 7.00 -3.93
C ILE A 40 -0.07 5.62 -4.58
N GLY A 41 -0.89 5.24 -5.56
CA GLY A 41 -0.71 4.00 -6.32
C GLY A 41 0.64 3.94 -7.04
N ALA A 42 1.05 5.03 -7.68
CA ALA A 42 2.36 5.14 -8.34
C ALA A 42 3.52 5.01 -7.35
N GLU A 43 3.42 5.59 -6.16
CA GLU A 43 4.43 5.40 -5.10
C GLU A 43 4.47 3.95 -4.58
N LYS A 44 3.33 3.25 -4.49
CA LYS A 44 3.31 1.81 -4.16
C LYS A 44 4.06 0.98 -5.22
N VAL A 45 3.91 1.31 -6.51
CA VAL A 45 4.67 0.67 -7.59
C VAL A 45 6.17 0.95 -7.45
N ARG A 46 6.58 2.20 -7.19
CA ARG A 46 7.99 2.56 -6.96
C ARG A 46 8.57 1.80 -5.77
N ARG A 47 7.83 1.73 -4.66
CA ARG A 47 8.22 0.97 -3.48
C ARG A 47 8.43 -0.51 -3.81
N ALA A 48 7.49 -1.16 -4.47
CA ALA A 48 7.59 -2.58 -4.82
C ALA A 48 8.78 -2.85 -5.76
N LYS A 49 9.05 -1.95 -6.72
CA LYS A 49 10.24 -2.03 -7.58
C LYS A 49 11.55 -1.90 -6.80
N ALA A 50 11.61 -1.00 -5.83
CA ALA A 50 12.77 -0.85 -4.95
C ALA A 50 12.97 -2.09 -4.07
N GLU A 51 11.89 -2.68 -3.53
CA GLU A 51 11.93 -3.94 -2.77
C GLU A 51 12.44 -5.10 -3.65
N ALA A 52 12.04 -5.18 -4.92
CA ALA A 52 12.55 -6.17 -5.87
C ALA A 52 14.05 -5.97 -6.18
N GLN A 53 14.52 -4.72 -6.28
CA GLN A 53 15.95 -4.43 -6.42
C GLN A 53 16.72 -4.82 -5.15
N ALA A 54 16.18 -4.50 -3.96
CA ALA A 54 16.76 -4.92 -2.69
C ALA A 54 16.83 -6.45 -2.55
N ALA A 55 15.81 -7.19 -3.02
CA ALA A 55 15.81 -8.64 -3.02
C ALA A 55 16.95 -9.23 -3.87
N ARG A 56 17.26 -8.63 -5.01
CA ARG A 56 18.39 -9.02 -5.87
C ARG A 56 19.74 -8.89 -5.17
N THR A 57 19.90 -7.96 -4.24
CA THR A 57 21.14 -7.82 -3.48
C THR A 57 21.43 -9.03 -2.59
N ASN A 58 20.45 -9.91 -2.34
CA ASN A 58 20.69 -11.16 -1.62
C ASN A 58 21.55 -12.18 -2.38
N TYR A 59 21.77 -11.97 -3.69
CA TYR A 59 22.76 -12.74 -4.46
C TYR A 59 24.19 -12.22 -4.30
N LEU A 60 24.37 -11.00 -3.79
CA LEU A 60 25.66 -10.33 -3.71
C LEU A 60 26.31 -10.54 -2.34
N PRO A 61 27.66 -10.43 -2.27
CA PRO A 61 28.37 -10.47 -1.01
C PRO A 61 27.95 -9.31 -0.11
N LYS A 62 27.70 -9.63 1.16
CA LYS A 62 27.39 -8.64 2.20
C LYS A 62 28.67 -8.40 3.03
N VAL A 63 29.05 -7.15 3.17
CA VAL A 63 30.16 -6.72 4.01
C VAL A 63 29.59 -5.97 5.20
N SER A 64 29.99 -6.37 6.39
CA SER A 64 29.64 -5.69 7.64
C SER A 64 30.85 -5.36 8.46
N LEU A 65 30.85 -4.21 9.13
CA LEU A 65 31.83 -3.78 10.10
C LEU A 65 31.16 -3.79 11.49
N ALA A 66 31.83 -4.39 12.46
CA ALA A 66 31.46 -4.27 13.85
C ALA A 66 32.70 -3.87 14.66
N ALA A 67 32.53 -2.98 15.63
CA ALA A 67 33.56 -2.62 16.56
C ALA A 67 32.95 -2.59 17.99
N GLY A 68 33.72 -3.06 18.95
CA GLY A 68 33.29 -3.12 20.34
C GLY A 68 34.43 -2.81 21.29
N TYR A 69 34.13 -2.14 22.37
CA TYR A 69 35.00 -1.98 23.53
C TYR A 69 34.31 -2.60 24.74
N MET A 70 35.07 -3.40 25.46
CA MET A 70 34.61 -4.04 26.68
C MET A 70 35.62 -3.83 27.81
N ARG A 71 35.14 -3.41 28.97
CA ARG A 71 35.93 -3.40 30.20
C ARG A 71 35.41 -4.48 31.12
N SER A 72 36.32 -5.43 31.44
CA SER A 72 36.04 -6.53 32.39
C SER A 72 36.46 -6.13 33.81
N GLY A 73 35.76 -6.63 34.79
CA GLY A 73 36.16 -6.47 36.22
C GLY A 73 37.31 -7.36 36.64
N ARG A 74 37.63 -8.42 35.85
CA ARG A 74 38.72 -9.37 36.08
C ARG A 74 39.53 -9.56 34.81
N GLU A 75 40.81 -9.85 35.00
CA GLU A 75 41.69 -10.25 33.91
C GLU A 75 41.45 -11.72 33.53
N VAL A 76 41.72 -12.04 32.30
CA VAL A 76 41.76 -13.42 31.83
C VAL A 76 43.16 -13.97 32.14
N GLN A 77 43.28 -14.87 33.13
CA GLN A 77 44.51 -15.52 33.47
C GLN A 77 44.69 -16.77 32.60
N LEU A 78 45.82 -16.86 31.93
CA LEU A 78 46.19 -18.03 31.10
C LEU A 78 46.74 -19.19 31.94
N LEU A 79 47.36 -18.83 33.07
CA LEU A 79 47.88 -19.80 34.06
C LEU A 79 47.00 -19.76 35.30
N SER A 80 46.71 -20.90 35.87
CA SER A 80 46.04 -20.99 37.15
C SER A 80 46.97 -20.53 38.30
N ASP A 81 46.38 -20.05 39.40
CA ASP A 81 47.15 -19.60 40.57
C ASP A 81 48.11 -20.66 41.08
N GLY A 82 47.73 -21.95 41.01
CA GLY A 82 48.62 -23.07 41.34
C GLY A 82 49.83 -23.22 40.41
N GLN A 83 49.61 -22.98 39.09
CA GLN A 83 50.71 -23.01 38.12
C GLN A 83 51.65 -21.79 38.28
N ILE A 84 51.08 -20.62 38.55
CA ILE A 84 51.85 -19.40 38.83
C ILE A 84 52.71 -19.63 40.08
N ASN A 85 52.16 -20.13 41.18
CA ASN A 85 52.91 -20.43 42.38
C ASN A 85 54.02 -21.48 42.19
N THR A 86 53.74 -22.51 41.39
CA THR A 86 54.70 -23.53 41.07
C THR A 86 55.87 -22.98 40.26
N LEU A 87 55.59 -22.16 39.24
CA LEU A 87 56.63 -21.53 38.39
C LEU A 87 57.44 -20.51 39.19
N ASN A 88 56.81 -19.66 39.99
CA ASN A 88 57.50 -18.62 40.77
C ASN A 88 58.38 -19.21 41.86
N ASN A 89 58.12 -20.42 42.29
CA ASN A 89 58.89 -21.13 43.33
C ASN A 89 59.71 -22.28 42.80
N VAL A 90 59.85 -22.45 41.47
CA VAL A 90 60.53 -23.60 40.87
C VAL A 90 61.97 -23.74 41.28
N GLY A 91 62.66 -22.59 41.41
CA GLY A 91 64.04 -22.55 41.84
C GLY A 91 64.18 -22.94 43.34
N THR A 92 63.32 -22.43 44.20
CA THR A 92 63.28 -22.82 45.63
C THR A 92 62.94 -24.30 45.80
N ALA A 93 61.98 -24.82 45.07
CA ALA A 93 61.60 -26.21 45.15
C ALA A 93 62.76 -27.14 44.67
N THR A 94 63.43 -26.74 43.59
CA THR A 94 64.60 -27.50 43.06
C THR A 94 65.76 -27.45 44.02
N ALA A 95 66.09 -26.22 44.58
CA ALA A 95 67.17 -26.09 45.54
C ALA A 95 66.87 -26.87 46.85
N THR A 96 65.64 -26.90 47.31
CA THR A 96 65.24 -27.71 48.50
C THR A 96 65.37 -29.15 48.18
N GLN A 97 64.96 -29.67 47.06
CA GLN A 97 65.16 -31.07 46.65
C GLN A 97 66.64 -31.46 46.61
N LEU A 98 67.48 -30.62 45.96
CA LEU A 98 68.91 -30.83 45.89
C LEU A 98 69.55 -30.77 47.24
N GLY A 99 69.11 -29.87 48.12
CA GLY A 99 69.55 -29.77 49.53
C GLY A 99 69.22 -31.03 50.31
N ASN A 100 68.01 -31.49 50.18
CA ASN A 100 67.58 -32.79 50.83
C ASN A 100 68.38 -34.02 50.32
N MET A 101 68.62 -34.10 49.02
CA MET A 101 69.46 -35.09 48.38
C MET A 101 70.90 -35.01 48.91
N ALA A 102 71.41 -33.79 48.96
CA ALA A 102 72.79 -33.49 49.49
C ALA A 102 72.93 -33.93 50.95
N GLN A 103 71.94 -33.65 51.79
CA GLN A 103 71.92 -34.11 53.20
C GLN A 103 71.85 -35.69 53.30
N GLN A 104 71.09 -36.33 52.44
CA GLN A 104 71.01 -37.78 52.37
C GLN A 104 72.36 -38.36 51.96
N ILE A 105 73.07 -37.74 51.03
CA ILE A 105 74.41 -38.20 50.60
C ILE A 105 75.41 -38.05 51.73
N VAL A 106 75.39 -36.93 52.48
CA VAL A 106 76.26 -36.74 53.65
C VAL A 106 75.95 -37.78 54.78
N ALA A 107 74.71 -38.12 54.99
CA ALA A 107 74.31 -39.13 55.98
C ALA A 107 74.82 -40.53 55.63
N GLN A 108 74.97 -40.86 54.35
CA GLN A 108 75.49 -42.16 53.89
C GLN A 108 77.01 -42.14 53.63
N HIS A 109 77.57 -40.97 53.32
CA HIS A 109 78.97 -40.80 52.99
C HIS A 109 79.53 -39.50 53.67
N PRO A 110 79.89 -39.59 54.95
CA PRO A 110 80.36 -38.41 55.74
C PRO A 110 81.66 -37.77 55.23
N ASP A 111 82.46 -38.53 54.48
CA ASP A 111 83.69 -38.11 53.80
C ASP A 111 83.45 -37.08 52.72
N LEU A 112 82.24 -36.96 52.15
CA LEU A 112 81.83 -36.03 51.13
C LEU A 112 81.23 -34.74 51.75
N ALA A 113 81.22 -34.58 53.06
CA ALA A 113 80.59 -33.41 53.72
C ALA A 113 81.12 -32.10 53.28
N ALA A 114 82.44 -31.95 53.10
CA ALA A 114 83.08 -30.68 52.66
C ALA A 114 82.72 -30.30 51.21
N LEU A 115 82.59 -31.33 50.33
CA LEU A 115 82.17 -31.11 48.92
C LEU A 115 80.68 -30.70 48.87
N VAL A 116 79.85 -31.39 49.64
CA VAL A 116 78.40 -31.12 49.72
C VAL A 116 78.15 -29.76 50.35
N GLN A 117 78.96 -29.33 51.34
CA GLN A 117 78.88 -27.99 51.94
C GLN A 117 79.24 -26.88 50.90
N GLY A 118 80.27 -27.17 50.05
CA GLY A 118 80.60 -26.27 48.93
C GLY A 118 79.49 -26.13 47.93
N ILE A 119 78.81 -27.23 47.53
CA ILE A 119 77.63 -27.20 46.66
C ILE A 119 76.47 -26.47 47.32
N GLY A 120 76.27 -26.74 48.64
CA GLY A 120 75.21 -26.07 49.38
C GLY A 120 75.27 -24.51 49.42
N ALA A 121 76.51 -23.97 49.30
CA ALA A 121 76.67 -22.50 49.22
C ALA A 121 76.11 -21.93 47.96
N TYR A 122 75.92 -22.67 46.85
CA TYR A 122 75.36 -22.24 45.56
C TYR A 122 73.83 -22.43 45.47
N LEU A 123 73.23 -23.24 46.36
CA LEU A 123 71.76 -23.54 46.32
C LEU A 123 70.92 -22.26 46.42
N PRO A 124 71.21 -21.27 47.25
CA PRO A 124 70.42 -20.03 47.31
C PRO A 124 70.49 -19.27 46.00
N GLN A 125 71.62 -19.20 45.34
CA GLN A 125 71.80 -18.52 44.07
C GLN A 125 71.08 -19.28 42.94
N LEU A 126 71.07 -20.61 42.96
CA LEU A 126 70.28 -21.46 42.04
C LEU A 126 68.78 -21.24 42.24
N ALA A 127 68.35 -21.15 43.55
CA ALA A 127 66.97 -20.87 43.86
C ALA A 127 66.50 -19.51 43.35
N GLU A 128 67.33 -18.48 43.53
CA GLU A 128 67.05 -17.10 43.07
C GLU A 128 66.94 -17.07 41.53
N GLN A 129 67.94 -17.66 40.82
CA GLN A 129 67.95 -17.69 39.37
C GLN A 129 66.75 -18.51 38.82
N GLY A 130 66.44 -19.63 39.42
CA GLY A 130 65.30 -20.48 39.04
C GLY A 130 63.99 -19.72 39.25
N ASN A 131 63.77 -19.05 40.39
CA ASN A 131 62.59 -18.25 40.65
C ASN A 131 62.49 -17.02 39.71
N ALA A 132 63.62 -16.38 39.39
CA ALA A 132 63.64 -15.26 38.43
C ALA A 132 63.23 -15.72 37.03
N LEU A 133 63.62 -16.94 36.61
CA LEU A 133 63.12 -17.53 35.35
C LEU A 133 61.63 -17.85 35.44
N GLY A 134 61.16 -18.37 36.56
CA GLY A 134 59.74 -18.62 36.84
C GLY A 134 58.89 -17.33 36.77
N HIS A 135 59.36 -16.27 37.37
CA HIS A 135 58.75 -14.93 37.29
C HIS A 135 58.74 -14.41 35.86
N THR A 136 59.84 -14.53 35.11
CA THR A 136 59.89 -14.13 33.72
C THR A 136 58.88 -14.87 32.86
N ILE A 137 58.68 -16.17 33.10
CA ILE A 137 57.69 -16.97 32.39
C ILE A 137 56.28 -16.49 32.78
N THR A 138 55.96 -16.36 34.08
CA THR A 138 54.64 -15.93 34.53
C THR A 138 54.30 -14.52 34.02
N ASP A 139 55.25 -13.58 33.99
CA ASP A 139 55.07 -12.25 33.46
C ASP A 139 54.82 -12.25 31.94
N ALA A 140 55.49 -13.18 31.21
CA ALA A 140 55.25 -13.33 29.76
C ALA A 140 53.85 -13.81 29.43
N PHE A 141 53.22 -14.55 30.38
CA PHE A 141 51.82 -15.00 30.24
C PHE A 141 50.80 -14.09 30.95
N HIS A 142 51.25 -13.02 31.60
CA HIS A 142 50.41 -12.03 32.25
C HIS A 142 50.13 -10.86 31.30
N THR A 143 48.90 -10.65 30.94
CA THR A 143 48.47 -9.50 30.14
C THR A 143 47.17 -8.94 30.72
N ASP A 144 47.14 -7.63 30.95
CA ASP A 144 45.93 -6.94 31.38
C ASP A 144 44.88 -6.97 30.26
N THR A 145 43.91 -7.88 30.37
CA THR A 145 42.79 -8.08 29.45
C THR A 145 41.53 -7.36 29.90
N ARG A 146 41.60 -6.48 30.94
CA ARG A 146 40.44 -5.76 31.46
C ARG A 146 39.84 -4.80 30.43
N ASN A 147 40.66 -4.24 29.55
CA ASN A 147 40.24 -3.35 28.48
C ASN A 147 40.45 -4.05 27.13
N MET A 148 39.36 -4.50 26.52
CA MET A 148 39.41 -5.18 25.22
C MET A 148 38.72 -4.34 24.15
N THR A 149 39.42 -4.10 23.08
CA THR A 149 38.87 -3.45 21.86
C THR A 149 38.91 -4.48 20.74
N VAL A 150 37.77 -4.68 20.08
CA VAL A 150 37.62 -5.62 18.97
C VAL A 150 37.00 -4.90 17.77
N GLY A 151 37.58 -5.04 16.61
CA GLY A 151 37.01 -4.62 15.34
C GLY A 151 36.95 -5.81 14.39
N THR A 152 35.82 -5.99 13.73
CA THR A 152 35.66 -7.06 12.75
C THR A 152 35.09 -6.54 11.44
N VAL A 153 35.65 -6.94 10.33
CA VAL A 153 35.05 -6.84 9.01
C VAL A 153 34.65 -8.25 8.60
N LEU A 154 33.36 -8.45 8.33
CA LEU A 154 32.83 -9.75 7.92
C LEU A 154 32.23 -9.64 6.53
N LEU A 155 32.67 -10.52 5.63
CA LEU A 155 32.11 -10.72 4.30
C LEU A 155 31.34 -12.04 4.28
N THR A 156 30.11 -12.03 3.81
CA THR A 156 29.30 -13.24 3.64
C THR A 156 28.72 -13.26 2.23
N GLN A 157 29.01 -14.29 1.47
CA GLN A 157 28.48 -14.56 0.13
C GLN A 157 27.65 -15.83 0.14
N PRO A 158 26.31 -15.76 -0.01
CA PRO A 158 25.51 -16.97 -0.21
C PRO A 158 25.87 -17.65 -1.51
N LEU A 159 26.23 -18.93 -1.48
CA LEU A 159 26.51 -19.74 -2.67
C LEU A 159 25.30 -20.60 -3.04
N TYR A 160 24.66 -21.20 -2.02
CA TYR A 160 23.46 -22.00 -2.19
C TYR A 160 22.57 -21.89 -0.95
N MET A 161 21.33 -21.52 -1.14
CA MET A 161 20.34 -21.31 -0.05
C MET A 161 19.09 -22.17 -0.28
N GLY A 162 19.22 -23.38 -0.83
CA GLY A 162 18.08 -24.26 -1.10
C GLY A 162 17.05 -23.69 -2.10
N GLY A 163 17.44 -22.70 -2.91
CA GLY A 163 16.54 -21.99 -3.82
C GLY A 163 15.77 -20.83 -3.19
N LYS A 164 15.97 -20.53 -1.89
CA LYS A 164 15.26 -19.46 -1.15
C LYS A 164 15.40 -18.10 -1.80
N ILE A 165 16.63 -17.68 -2.16
CA ILE A 165 16.90 -16.39 -2.77
C ILE A 165 16.18 -16.25 -4.12
N ARG A 166 16.19 -17.31 -4.95
CA ARG A 166 15.48 -17.31 -6.25
C ARG A 166 13.98 -17.19 -6.09
N ALA A 167 13.39 -17.90 -5.14
CA ALA A 167 11.96 -17.83 -4.90
C ALA A 167 11.57 -16.46 -4.32
N TYR A 168 12.38 -15.89 -3.43
CA TYR A 168 12.17 -14.55 -2.88
C TYR A 168 12.27 -13.46 -3.96
N ASP A 169 13.27 -13.52 -4.84
CA ASP A 169 13.41 -12.60 -5.99
C ASP A 169 12.19 -12.69 -6.93
N ARG A 170 11.63 -13.88 -7.16
CA ARG A 170 10.40 -14.02 -7.95
C ARG A 170 9.19 -13.40 -7.25
N ILE A 171 9.03 -13.62 -5.95
CA ILE A 171 7.92 -13.03 -5.18
C ILE A 171 7.98 -11.50 -5.26
N THR A 172 9.15 -10.91 -5.00
CA THR A 172 9.28 -9.44 -5.00
C THR A 172 9.09 -8.83 -6.39
N ARG A 173 9.50 -9.50 -7.46
CA ARG A 173 9.18 -9.06 -8.82
C ARG A 173 7.70 -9.10 -9.10
N ARG A 174 7.02 -10.20 -8.75
CA ARG A 174 5.57 -10.33 -8.90
C ARG A 174 4.79 -9.35 -8.04
N GLN A 175 5.33 -8.95 -6.88
CA GLN A 175 4.77 -7.84 -6.09
C GLN A 175 4.82 -6.52 -6.85
N GLY A 176 5.88 -6.27 -7.63
CA GLY A 176 5.96 -5.12 -8.54
C GLY A 176 4.87 -5.17 -9.63
N GLU A 177 4.72 -6.31 -10.30
CA GLU A 177 3.68 -6.54 -11.32
C GLU A 177 2.27 -6.42 -10.72
N LEU A 178 2.07 -6.94 -9.51
CA LEU A 178 0.82 -6.81 -8.76
C LEU A 178 0.49 -5.36 -8.46
N ALA A 179 1.47 -4.57 -8.00
CA ALA A 179 1.28 -3.15 -7.72
C ALA A 179 0.96 -2.35 -8.99
N GLU A 180 1.55 -2.69 -10.14
CA GLU A 180 1.21 -2.10 -11.45
C GLU A 180 -0.24 -2.43 -11.85
N SER A 181 -0.65 -3.70 -11.72
CA SER A 181 -2.02 -4.12 -12.00
C SER A 181 -3.04 -3.46 -11.07
N GLN A 182 -2.69 -3.26 -9.79
CA GLN A 182 -3.53 -2.52 -8.84
C GLN A 182 -3.65 -1.04 -9.19
N LEU A 183 -2.58 -0.40 -9.67
CA LEU A 183 -2.65 0.98 -10.16
C LEU A 183 -3.54 1.10 -11.38
N GLU A 184 -3.48 0.14 -12.30
CA GLU A 184 -4.36 0.11 -13.48
C GLU A 184 -5.83 -0.10 -13.09
N ALA A 185 -6.13 -0.99 -12.14
CA ALA A 185 -7.46 -1.14 -11.58
C ALA A 185 -7.97 0.19 -10.96
N ALA A 186 -7.15 0.83 -10.11
CA ALA A 186 -7.52 2.10 -9.49
C ALA A 186 -7.74 3.23 -10.52
N ARG A 187 -7.05 3.21 -11.67
CA ARG A 187 -7.29 4.15 -12.77
C ARG A 187 -8.65 3.92 -13.41
N ARG A 188 -9.04 2.68 -13.64
CA ARG A 188 -10.35 2.32 -14.19
C ARG A 188 -11.49 2.68 -13.23
N ASP A 189 -11.32 2.40 -11.94
CA ASP A 189 -12.29 2.78 -10.92
C ASP A 189 -12.48 4.30 -10.86
N LEU A 190 -11.37 5.06 -10.94
CA LEU A 190 -11.42 6.52 -10.99
C LEU A 190 -12.19 7.04 -12.22
N ARG A 191 -11.97 6.45 -13.41
CA ARG A 191 -12.70 6.83 -14.61
C ARG A 191 -14.20 6.61 -14.42
N LEU A 192 -14.61 5.46 -13.91
CA LEU A 192 -16.00 5.18 -13.63
C LEU A 192 -16.61 6.16 -12.62
N ASP A 193 -15.87 6.50 -11.54
CA ASP A 193 -16.33 7.45 -10.54
C ASP A 193 -16.47 8.88 -11.11
N VAL A 194 -15.55 9.31 -11.98
CA VAL A 194 -15.64 10.58 -12.69
C VAL A 194 -16.85 10.59 -13.62
N GLU A 195 -17.03 9.54 -14.42
CA GLU A 195 -18.16 9.42 -15.35
C GLU A 195 -19.50 9.41 -14.60
N ARG A 196 -19.59 8.65 -13.54
CA ARG A 196 -20.78 8.60 -12.69
C ARG A 196 -21.12 9.98 -12.10
N THR A 197 -20.11 10.65 -11.53
CA THR A 197 -20.30 11.98 -10.93
C THR A 197 -20.69 13.02 -11.98
N TYR A 198 -20.06 12.96 -13.16
CA TYR A 198 -20.35 13.86 -14.29
C TYR A 198 -21.82 13.74 -14.73
N TRP A 199 -22.29 12.53 -14.98
CA TRP A 199 -23.68 12.31 -15.44
C TRP A 199 -24.70 12.57 -14.32
N GLN A 200 -24.37 12.37 -13.06
CA GLN A 200 -25.21 12.76 -11.94
C GLN A 200 -25.37 14.30 -11.86
N ILE A 201 -24.31 15.06 -12.11
CA ILE A 201 -24.39 16.53 -12.18
C ILE A 201 -25.29 16.95 -13.36
N ALA A 202 -25.10 16.36 -14.55
CA ALA A 202 -25.93 16.64 -15.71
C ALA A 202 -27.41 16.34 -15.45
N SER A 203 -27.72 15.20 -14.76
CA SER A 203 -29.08 14.86 -14.30
C SER A 203 -29.66 15.94 -13.39
N LEU A 204 -28.95 16.31 -12.32
CA LEU A 204 -29.45 17.31 -11.37
C LEU A 204 -29.58 18.69 -12.00
N ALA A 205 -28.71 19.06 -12.93
CA ALA A 205 -28.88 20.31 -13.70
C ALA A 205 -30.15 20.30 -14.57
N GLY A 206 -30.46 19.17 -15.19
CA GLY A 206 -31.72 18.93 -15.89
C GLY A 206 -32.94 19.03 -14.97
N LYS A 207 -32.88 18.37 -13.82
CA LYS A 207 -33.94 18.42 -12.79
C LYS A 207 -34.12 19.82 -12.22
N LYS A 208 -33.05 20.60 -12.03
CA LYS A 208 -33.14 22.01 -11.61
C LYS A 208 -33.93 22.84 -12.60
N ARG A 209 -33.65 22.69 -13.91
CA ARG A 209 -34.40 23.39 -14.96
C ARG A 209 -35.88 23.04 -14.95
N LEU A 210 -36.17 21.72 -14.86
CA LEU A 210 -37.54 21.22 -14.80
C LEU A 210 -38.28 21.72 -13.56
N ALA A 211 -37.65 21.68 -12.37
CA ALA A 211 -38.21 22.22 -11.13
C ALA A 211 -38.45 23.73 -11.20
N THR A 212 -37.57 24.47 -11.90
CA THR A 212 -37.77 25.90 -12.13
C THR A 212 -39.00 26.14 -13.01
N GLN A 213 -39.14 25.39 -14.12
CA GLN A 213 -40.32 25.46 -14.97
C GLN A 213 -41.61 25.14 -14.21
N TYR A 214 -41.59 24.10 -13.41
CA TYR A 214 -42.76 23.70 -12.59
C TYR A 214 -43.11 24.76 -11.56
N ARG A 215 -42.15 25.32 -10.84
CA ARG A 215 -42.35 26.44 -9.93
C ARG A 215 -43.01 27.66 -10.67
N ASP A 216 -42.50 27.98 -11.87
CA ASP A 216 -43.03 29.12 -12.63
C ASP A 216 -44.48 28.88 -13.10
N MET A 217 -44.82 27.63 -13.50
CA MET A 217 -46.18 27.23 -13.78
C MET A 217 -47.10 27.39 -12.55
N LEU A 218 -46.62 26.98 -11.37
CA LEU A 218 -47.38 27.11 -10.11
C LEU A 218 -47.55 28.62 -9.72
N LYS A 219 -46.54 29.47 -9.95
CA LYS A 219 -46.67 30.94 -9.72
C LYS A 219 -47.72 31.57 -10.63
N GLN A 220 -47.75 31.14 -11.89
CA GLN A 220 -48.80 31.58 -12.80
C GLN A 220 -50.18 31.15 -12.35
N LEU A 221 -50.33 29.87 -12.03
CA LEU A 221 -51.57 29.31 -11.51
C LEU A 221 -52.03 29.99 -10.21
N GLN A 222 -51.10 30.31 -9.30
CA GLN A 222 -51.37 31.06 -8.07
C GLN A 222 -52.05 32.43 -8.41
N GLY A 223 -51.46 33.17 -9.34
CA GLY A 223 -52.02 34.46 -9.77
C GLY A 223 -53.41 34.33 -10.40
N ASP A 224 -53.63 33.30 -11.22
CA ASP A 224 -54.92 33.07 -11.89
C ASP A 224 -56.01 32.63 -10.88
N VAL A 225 -55.71 31.72 -9.97
CA VAL A 225 -56.65 31.27 -8.92
C VAL A 225 -56.99 32.39 -7.91
N GLN A 226 -56.03 33.27 -7.61
CA GLN A 226 -56.26 34.46 -6.77
C GLN A 226 -57.23 35.46 -7.45
N LYS A 227 -57.09 35.72 -8.76
CA LYS A 227 -58.05 36.54 -9.52
C LYS A 227 -59.43 35.88 -9.53
N MET A 228 -59.51 34.58 -9.84
CA MET A 228 -60.76 33.85 -9.84
C MET A 228 -61.47 33.90 -8.44
N HIS A 229 -60.68 33.84 -7.38
CA HIS A 229 -61.21 33.96 -6.02
C HIS A 229 -61.78 35.37 -5.74
N ALA A 230 -61.10 36.39 -6.18
CA ALA A 230 -61.57 37.76 -6.03
C ALA A 230 -62.91 38.04 -6.78
N GLU A 231 -63.13 37.30 -7.86
CA GLU A 231 -64.34 37.33 -8.66
C GLU A 231 -65.41 36.31 -8.17
N GLY A 232 -65.12 35.56 -7.11
CA GLY A 232 -66.06 34.57 -6.52
C GLY A 232 -66.10 33.22 -7.29
N LEU A 233 -65.25 33.02 -8.27
CA LEU A 233 -65.21 31.82 -9.14
C LEU A 233 -64.32 30.70 -8.56
N ALA A 234 -63.48 30.97 -7.55
CA ALA A 234 -62.66 29.99 -6.87
C ALA A 234 -62.79 30.09 -5.37
N THR A 235 -62.56 28.94 -4.67
CA THR A 235 -62.62 28.88 -3.22
C THR A 235 -61.32 29.30 -2.55
N LYS A 236 -61.36 29.74 -1.28
CA LYS A 236 -60.19 29.98 -0.47
C LYS A 236 -59.32 28.70 -0.33
N ALA A 237 -59.96 27.53 -0.30
CA ALA A 237 -59.24 26.24 -0.27
C ALA A 237 -58.38 26.01 -1.52
N SER A 238 -58.89 26.39 -2.73
CA SER A 238 -58.14 26.30 -3.97
C SER A 238 -56.87 27.16 -3.95
N CYS A 239 -56.96 28.41 -3.43
CA CYS A 239 -55.78 29.29 -3.27
C CYS A 239 -54.75 28.62 -2.34
N LEU A 240 -55.17 28.13 -1.18
CA LEU A 240 -54.25 27.49 -0.20
C LEU A 240 -53.60 26.21 -0.74
N GLN A 241 -54.29 25.42 -1.57
CA GLN A 241 -53.73 24.25 -2.23
C GLN A 241 -52.58 24.63 -3.18
N VAL A 242 -52.76 25.69 -3.99
CA VAL A 242 -51.71 26.17 -4.87
C VAL A 242 -50.55 26.74 -4.07
N ASP A 243 -50.80 27.48 -2.98
CA ASP A 243 -49.76 28.04 -2.12
C ASP A 243 -48.86 26.90 -1.51
N VAL A 244 -49.52 25.81 -1.01
CA VAL A 244 -48.77 24.64 -0.50
C VAL A 244 -47.91 24.00 -1.58
N LYS A 245 -48.47 23.82 -2.81
CA LYS A 245 -47.71 23.21 -3.90
C LYS A 245 -46.54 24.10 -4.37
N LEU A 246 -46.72 25.41 -4.36
CA LEU A 246 -45.65 26.35 -4.68
C LEU A 246 -44.51 26.28 -3.65
N ASN A 247 -44.86 26.25 -2.34
CA ASN A 247 -43.87 26.10 -1.28
C ASN A 247 -43.11 24.76 -1.38
N GLU A 248 -43.81 23.66 -1.70
CA GLU A 248 -43.19 22.35 -1.96
C GLU A 248 -42.17 22.44 -3.15
N ALA A 249 -42.52 23.10 -4.24
CA ALA A 249 -41.67 23.26 -5.39
C ALA A 249 -40.44 24.14 -5.08
N GLU A 250 -40.58 25.18 -4.28
CA GLU A 250 -39.43 26.04 -3.87
C GLU A 250 -38.49 25.31 -2.94
N MET A 251 -39.03 24.48 -2.00
CA MET A 251 -38.20 23.60 -1.15
C MET A 251 -37.46 22.54 -2.00
N ALA A 252 -38.15 21.93 -2.98
CA ALA A 252 -37.51 20.96 -3.87
C ALA A 252 -36.38 21.58 -4.68
N LEU A 253 -36.58 22.79 -5.19
CA LEU A 253 -35.56 23.56 -5.95
C LEU A 253 -34.30 23.81 -5.08
N THR A 254 -34.48 24.23 -3.82
CA THR A 254 -33.38 24.45 -2.88
C THR A 254 -32.60 23.15 -2.65
N LYS A 255 -33.29 22.02 -2.42
CA LYS A 255 -32.62 20.70 -2.22
C LYS A 255 -31.80 20.28 -3.46
N VAL A 256 -32.33 20.51 -4.66
CA VAL A 256 -31.62 20.20 -5.91
C VAL A 256 -30.36 21.08 -6.07
N ASP A 257 -30.44 22.35 -5.70
CA ASP A 257 -29.31 23.31 -5.76
C ASP A 257 -28.20 22.91 -4.79
N ASP A 258 -28.55 22.53 -3.57
CA ASP A 258 -27.61 22.05 -2.57
C ASP A 258 -26.92 20.74 -3.04
N ALA A 259 -27.71 19.79 -3.55
CA ALA A 259 -27.17 18.52 -4.06
C ALA A 259 -26.25 18.75 -5.28
N LEU A 260 -26.60 19.67 -6.18
CA LEU A 260 -25.77 20.03 -7.31
C LEU A 260 -24.43 20.65 -6.86
N THR A 261 -24.47 21.51 -5.85
CA THR A 261 -23.26 22.12 -5.26
C THR A 261 -22.36 21.04 -4.66
N LEU A 262 -22.90 20.12 -3.89
CA LEU A 262 -22.14 19.03 -3.28
C LEU A 262 -21.52 18.10 -4.34
N LEU A 263 -22.26 17.70 -5.38
CA LEU A 263 -21.71 16.86 -6.44
C LEU A 263 -20.62 17.57 -7.25
N ARG A 264 -20.73 18.88 -7.48
CA ARG A 264 -19.65 19.65 -8.10
C ARG A 264 -18.39 19.65 -7.24
N MET A 265 -18.51 19.75 -5.91
CA MET A 265 -17.36 19.61 -4.99
C MET A 265 -16.73 18.21 -5.09
N VAL A 266 -17.54 17.14 -5.21
CA VAL A 266 -17.04 15.78 -5.43
C VAL A 266 -16.26 15.69 -6.74
N LEU A 267 -16.79 16.24 -7.84
CA LEU A 267 -16.10 16.26 -9.13
C LEU A 267 -14.79 17.06 -9.05
N CYS A 268 -14.80 18.23 -8.41
CA CYS A 268 -13.58 19.02 -8.18
C CYS A 268 -12.52 18.21 -7.44
N ARG A 269 -12.89 17.47 -6.40
CA ARG A 269 -11.98 16.58 -5.67
C ARG A 269 -11.42 15.47 -6.55
N LEU A 270 -12.24 14.85 -7.40
CA LEU A 270 -11.79 13.79 -8.32
C LEU A 270 -10.82 14.35 -9.37
N CYS A 271 -11.10 15.53 -9.89
CA CYS A 271 -10.29 16.19 -10.92
C CYS A 271 -9.10 17.00 -10.36
N GLY A 272 -8.94 17.07 -9.03
CA GLY A 272 -7.86 17.85 -8.39
C GLY A 272 -8.04 19.36 -8.51
N LEU A 273 -9.28 19.82 -8.68
CA LEU A 273 -9.63 21.25 -8.71
C LEU A 273 -9.93 21.78 -7.29
N PRO A 274 -9.81 23.08 -7.04
CA PRO A 274 -10.24 23.68 -5.78
C PRO A 274 -11.73 23.38 -5.52
N LEU A 275 -12.10 23.08 -4.27
CA LEU A 275 -13.45 22.66 -3.90
C LEU A 275 -14.52 23.76 -4.07
N ASP A 276 -14.10 25.02 -4.04
CA ASP A 276 -14.94 26.19 -4.26
C ASP A 276 -15.19 26.49 -5.75
N SER A 277 -14.52 25.77 -6.63
CA SER A 277 -14.73 25.88 -8.08
C SER A 277 -16.14 25.43 -8.45
N ARG A 278 -16.76 26.13 -9.39
CA ARG A 278 -18.09 25.82 -9.93
C ARG A 278 -18.00 25.52 -11.42
N PRO A 279 -17.41 24.37 -11.81
CA PRO A 279 -17.31 24.03 -13.22
C PRO A 279 -18.70 23.86 -13.83
N VAL A 280 -18.87 24.37 -15.03
CA VAL A 280 -20.04 24.11 -15.88
C VAL A 280 -19.68 22.97 -16.80
N LEU A 281 -20.54 21.96 -16.88
CA LEU A 281 -20.30 20.80 -17.74
C LEU A 281 -20.88 21.08 -19.14
N ALA A 282 -20.23 20.49 -20.15
CA ALA A 282 -20.68 20.65 -21.52
C ALA A 282 -22.11 20.13 -21.74
N ASP A 283 -22.44 19.02 -21.05
CA ASP A 283 -23.74 18.33 -21.19
C ASP A 283 -24.83 18.81 -20.22
N GLU A 284 -24.59 19.83 -19.39
CA GLU A 284 -25.62 20.42 -18.52
C GLU A 284 -26.78 21.06 -19.29
N GLY A 285 -26.54 21.42 -20.55
CA GLY A 285 -27.49 22.11 -21.42
C GLY A 285 -28.32 21.22 -22.33
N GLU A 286 -27.87 20.01 -22.58
CA GLU A 286 -28.44 19.19 -23.65
C GLU A 286 -29.57 18.27 -23.16
N ALA A 287 -30.80 18.56 -23.56
CA ALA A 287 -31.94 17.63 -23.52
C ALA A 287 -31.75 16.43 -24.49
N SER A 288 -30.80 16.54 -25.40
CA SER A 288 -30.58 15.63 -26.55
C SER A 288 -29.23 14.92 -26.47
N VAL A 289 -28.96 14.27 -25.35
CA VAL A 289 -27.84 13.31 -25.35
C VAL A 289 -28.28 12.10 -26.18
N ALA A 290 -27.62 11.87 -27.32
CA ALA A 290 -27.89 10.67 -28.15
C ALA A 290 -27.82 9.40 -27.29
N HIS A 291 -28.89 8.60 -27.34
CA HIS A 291 -28.98 7.40 -26.53
C HIS A 291 -28.71 6.18 -27.42
N ASP A 292 -27.69 5.43 -27.04
CA ASP A 292 -27.51 4.10 -27.60
C ASP A 292 -28.50 3.16 -26.92
N THR A 293 -29.52 2.75 -27.65
CA THR A 293 -30.58 1.85 -27.20
C THR A 293 -30.31 0.40 -27.60
N THR A 294 -29.10 0.10 -28.11
CA THR A 294 -28.74 -1.25 -28.54
C THR A 294 -28.67 -2.20 -27.33
N PRO A 295 -29.40 -3.33 -27.32
CA PRO A 295 -29.28 -4.33 -26.28
C PRO A 295 -27.88 -4.92 -26.24
N VAL A 296 -27.39 -5.23 -25.04
CA VAL A 296 -26.09 -5.88 -24.84
C VAL A 296 -26.26 -7.32 -24.39
N GLN A 297 -25.30 -8.17 -24.77
CA GLN A 297 -25.23 -9.55 -24.29
C GLN A 297 -24.04 -9.71 -23.34
N PRO A 298 -24.15 -10.52 -22.28
CA PRO A 298 -23.06 -10.72 -21.33
C PRO A 298 -21.89 -11.46 -21.99
N ASP A 299 -20.69 -10.86 -21.97
CA ASP A 299 -19.46 -11.49 -22.43
C ASP A 299 -18.51 -11.72 -21.26
N ALA A 300 -18.77 -12.78 -20.50
CA ALA A 300 -17.94 -13.16 -19.35
C ALA A 300 -16.53 -13.63 -19.79
N ALA A 301 -16.38 -14.18 -21.00
CA ALA A 301 -15.09 -14.66 -21.50
C ALA A 301 -14.12 -13.49 -21.71
N LEU A 302 -14.61 -12.40 -22.32
CA LEU A 302 -13.87 -11.16 -22.50
C LEU A 302 -13.45 -10.57 -21.16
N ALA A 303 -14.39 -10.48 -20.21
CA ALA A 303 -14.13 -9.94 -18.88
C ALA A 303 -13.03 -10.72 -18.13
N LEU A 304 -13.10 -12.06 -18.14
CA LEU A 304 -12.09 -12.91 -17.50
C LEU A 304 -10.69 -12.77 -18.13
N ALA A 305 -10.61 -12.39 -19.41
CA ALA A 305 -9.35 -12.17 -20.12
C ALA A 305 -8.76 -10.76 -19.86
N GLN A 306 -9.59 -9.75 -19.70
CA GLN A 306 -9.15 -8.34 -19.66
C GLN A 306 -9.07 -7.74 -18.26
N ARG A 307 -9.80 -8.30 -17.29
CA ARG A 307 -9.87 -7.70 -15.94
C ARG A 307 -8.55 -7.80 -15.18
N PRO A 308 -8.05 -6.69 -14.61
CA PRO A 308 -6.80 -6.68 -13.85
C PRO A 308 -6.89 -7.55 -12.59
N GLU A 309 -8.07 -7.75 -12.00
CA GLU A 309 -8.26 -8.60 -10.83
C GLU A 309 -7.90 -10.06 -11.11
N MET A 310 -8.17 -10.56 -12.33
CA MET A 310 -7.77 -11.92 -12.72
C MET A 310 -6.25 -12.05 -12.82
N GLN A 311 -5.56 -11.01 -13.33
CA GLN A 311 -4.11 -10.98 -13.34
C GLN A 311 -3.54 -10.91 -11.93
N GLN A 312 -4.13 -10.10 -11.04
CA GLN A 312 -3.72 -9.97 -9.63
C GLN A 312 -3.83 -11.32 -8.89
N LEU A 313 -4.93 -12.04 -9.07
CA LEU A 313 -5.13 -13.37 -8.50
C LEU A 313 -4.12 -14.39 -9.02
N ALA A 314 -3.85 -14.40 -10.32
CA ALA A 314 -2.85 -15.28 -10.91
C ALA A 314 -1.43 -15.00 -10.37
N LEU A 315 -1.07 -13.74 -10.16
CA LEU A 315 0.18 -13.34 -9.53
C LEU A 315 0.23 -13.78 -8.05
N ALA A 316 -0.89 -13.64 -7.31
CA ALA A 316 -0.99 -14.05 -5.92
C ALA A 316 -0.81 -15.58 -5.76
N GLU A 317 -1.45 -16.39 -6.62
CA GLU A 317 -1.24 -17.85 -6.65
C GLU A 317 0.23 -18.21 -6.85
N GLN A 318 0.88 -17.58 -7.84
CA GLN A 318 2.29 -17.82 -8.14
C GLN A 318 3.22 -17.41 -7.00
N MET A 319 2.90 -16.32 -6.27
CA MET A 319 3.66 -15.89 -5.10
C MET A 319 3.52 -16.89 -3.95
N LEU A 320 2.33 -17.47 -3.74
CA LEU A 320 2.11 -18.49 -2.72
C LEU A 320 2.79 -19.81 -3.07
N ASP A 321 2.83 -20.20 -4.34
CA ASP A 321 3.62 -21.35 -4.79
C ASP A 321 5.13 -21.14 -4.54
N ASP A 322 5.65 -19.92 -4.73
CA ASP A 322 7.03 -19.59 -4.39
C ASP A 322 7.25 -19.52 -2.87
N LYS A 323 6.25 -19.11 -2.07
CA LYS A 323 6.29 -19.19 -0.59
C LYS A 323 6.44 -20.63 -0.12
N VAL A 324 5.73 -21.58 -0.76
CA VAL A 324 5.94 -23.03 -0.50
C VAL A 324 7.40 -23.44 -0.77
N ARG A 325 7.99 -22.94 -1.87
CA ARG A 325 9.41 -23.23 -2.18
C ARG A 325 10.37 -22.62 -1.16
N ILE A 326 10.11 -21.40 -0.69
CA ILE A 326 10.89 -20.75 0.39
C ILE A 326 10.82 -21.60 1.66
N THR A 327 9.61 -21.99 2.08
CA THR A 327 9.44 -22.81 3.28
C THR A 327 10.12 -24.18 3.16
N ARG A 328 10.06 -24.79 1.95
CA ARG A 328 10.75 -26.04 1.67
C ARG A 328 12.28 -25.90 1.69
N SER A 329 12.80 -24.74 1.31
CA SER A 329 14.24 -24.49 1.30
C SER A 329 14.88 -24.54 2.70
N ASP A 330 14.09 -24.37 3.75
CA ASP A 330 14.56 -24.49 5.13
C ASP A 330 14.88 -25.95 5.54
N MET A 331 14.55 -26.95 4.69
CA MET A 331 14.98 -28.37 4.84
C MET A 331 16.24 -28.69 4.05
N LEU A 332 16.70 -27.77 3.20
CA LEU A 332 17.81 -28.02 2.29
C LEU A 332 19.13 -27.48 2.87
N PRO A 333 20.27 -28.03 2.48
CA PRO A 333 21.57 -27.48 2.84
C PRO A 333 21.69 -26.02 2.41
N GLN A 334 22.35 -25.22 3.23
CA GLN A 334 22.69 -23.83 2.95
C GLN A 334 24.20 -23.68 2.95
N LEU A 335 24.78 -23.16 1.88
CA LEU A 335 26.20 -22.98 1.68
C LEU A 335 26.50 -21.49 1.51
N ALA A 336 27.43 -20.99 2.31
CA ALA A 336 27.90 -19.62 2.21
C ALA A 336 29.42 -19.59 2.28
N LEU A 337 30.04 -18.75 1.45
CA LEU A 337 31.41 -18.34 1.60
C LEU A 337 31.45 -17.22 2.64
N THR A 338 32.29 -17.37 3.66
CA THR A 338 32.52 -16.36 4.69
C THR A 338 33.97 -15.97 4.71
N GLY A 339 34.25 -14.70 4.84
CA GLY A 339 35.60 -14.19 5.02
C GLY A 339 35.57 -13.03 5.99
N GLY A 340 36.68 -12.80 6.68
CA GLY A 340 36.71 -11.69 7.60
C GLY A 340 38.11 -11.29 8.01
N TYR A 341 38.20 -10.11 8.57
CA TYR A 341 39.37 -9.57 9.24
C TYR A 341 38.98 -9.19 10.65
N LEU A 342 39.65 -9.78 11.62
CA LEU A 342 39.49 -9.50 13.04
C LEU A 342 40.70 -8.71 13.54
N LEU A 343 40.47 -7.55 14.13
CA LEU A 343 41.45 -6.70 14.79
C LEU A 343 41.13 -6.68 16.28
N SER A 344 42.12 -6.92 17.14
CA SER A 344 41.89 -6.84 18.59
C SER A 344 43.07 -6.23 19.34
N ASN A 345 42.77 -5.61 20.46
CA ASN A 345 43.72 -5.14 21.46
C ASN A 345 43.16 -5.43 22.86
N PRO A 346 43.80 -6.27 23.69
CA PRO A 346 44.99 -7.11 23.40
C PRO A 346 44.75 -8.10 22.26
N SER A 347 45.82 -8.48 21.58
CA SER A 347 45.73 -9.44 20.47
C SER A 347 45.43 -10.85 20.98
N VAL A 348 44.22 -11.35 20.63
CA VAL A 348 43.79 -12.73 21.03
C VAL A 348 44.57 -13.83 20.36
N PHE A 349 45.34 -13.55 19.34
CA PHE A 349 46.13 -14.50 18.54
C PHE A 349 47.61 -14.53 18.85
N ASN A 350 48.08 -13.66 19.75
CA ASN A 350 49.48 -13.55 20.09
C ASN A 350 49.65 -13.27 21.59
N SER A 351 49.36 -14.28 22.40
CA SER A 351 49.50 -14.27 23.85
C SER A 351 48.92 -13.00 24.54
N PHE A 352 47.85 -12.49 24.01
CA PHE A 352 47.18 -11.25 24.51
C PHE A 352 48.10 -10.00 24.56
N GLU A 353 49.09 -9.92 23.70
CA GLU A 353 49.97 -8.73 23.63
C GLU A 353 49.15 -7.46 23.48
N ARG A 354 49.45 -6.42 24.28
CA ARG A 354 48.74 -5.11 24.29
C ARG A 354 49.11 -4.26 23.06
N LYS A 355 48.81 -4.79 21.86
CA LYS A 355 48.97 -4.10 20.58
C LYS A 355 47.80 -4.48 19.71
N PHE A 356 47.41 -3.56 18.83
CA PHE A 356 46.47 -3.87 17.79
C PHE A 356 47.12 -4.84 16.79
N LYS A 357 46.60 -6.06 16.75
CA LYS A 357 46.98 -7.06 15.74
C LYS A 357 45.72 -7.61 15.10
N GLY A 358 45.78 -7.84 13.80
CA GLY A 358 44.67 -8.39 13.05
C GLY A 358 45.04 -9.72 12.41
N THR A 359 43.98 -10.51 12.19
CA THR A 359 44.09 -11.74 11.40
C THR A 359 42.92 -11.81 10.42
N TRP A 360 43.15 -12.46 9.30
CA TRP A 360 42.09 -12.72 8.34
C TRP A 360 41.83 -14.22 8.23
N GLY A 361 40.61 -14.55 7.83
CA GLY A 361 40.22 -15.91 7.56
C GLY A 361 39.19 -15.96 6.43
N VAL A 362 39.24 -17.00 5.64
CA VAL A 362 38.21 -17.31 4.61
C VAL A 362 37.82 -18.76 4.80
N GLY A 363 36.52 -19.01 4.76
CA GLY A 363 35.97 -20.35 4.95
C GLY A 363 34.64 -20.54 4.26
N VAL A 364 34.22 -21.77 4.18
CA VAL A 364 32.91 -22.16 3.65
C VAL A 364 32.07 -22.67 4.80
N MET A 365 30.90 -22.08 4.98
CA MET A 365 29.93 -22.50 6.00
C MET A 365 28.82 -23.32 5.34
N LEU A 366 28.68 -24.57 5.78
CA LEU A 366 27.55 -25.44 5.44
C LEU A 366 26.62 -25.55 6.65
N LYS A 367 25.36 -25.15 6.48
CA LYS A 367 24.31 -25.32 7.49
C LYS A 367 23.22 -26.22 6.91
N MET A 368 22.93 -27.32 7.59
CA MET A 368 21.85 -28.24 7.23
C MET A 368 21.10 -28.67 8.50
N PRO A 369 19.80 -28.40 8.62
CA PRO A 369 19.02 -28.94 9.72
C PRO A 369 18.83 -30.43 9.53
N VAL A 370 19.30 -31.23 10.52
CA VAL A 370 19.21 -32.71 10.47
C VAL A 370 17.90 -33.18 11.07
N TRP A 371 17.49 -32.58 12.19
CA TRP A 371 16.30 -33.00 12.92
C TRP A 371 15.60 -31.81 13.57
N ASN A 372 14.28 -31.67 13.34
CA ASN A 372 13.45 -30.60 13.91
C ASN A 372 12.02 -31.10 14.22
N TRP A 373 11.86 -32.36 14.57
CA TRP A 373 10.56 -32.97 14.94
C TRP A 373 9.47 -32.78 13.88
N GLY A 374 9.84 -32.60 12.61
CA GLY A 374 8.91 -32.42 11.50
C GLY A 374 8.34 -31.01 11.36
N GLU A 375 8.80 -30.02 12.14
CA GLU A 375 8.33 -28.63 12.11
C GLU A 375 8.24 -28.09 10.68
N THR A 376 9.33 -28.18 9.91
CA THR A 376 9.36 -27.67 8.53
C THR A 376 8.38 -28.42 7.62
N ARG A 377 8.19 -29.73 7.85
CA ARG A 377 7.20 -30.53 7.09
C ARG A 377 5.77 -30.00 7.32
N TYR A 378 5.43 -29.68 8.57
CA TYR A 378 4.12 -29.09 8.89
C TYR A 378 3.98 -27.68 8.33
N LYS A 379 5.03 -26.84 8.40
CA LYS A 379 5.06 -25.51 7.76
C LYS A 379 4.86 -25.58 6.24
N VAL A 380 5.50 -26.55 5.57
CA VAL A 380 5.29 -26.79 4.13
C VAL A 380 3.86 -27.23 3.83
N ARG A 381 3.24 -28.04 4.70
CA ARG A 381 1.83 -28.44 4.54
C ARG A 381 0.91 -27.23 4.69
N ALA A 382 1.14 -26.38 5.70
CA ALA A 382 0.39 -25.14 5.88
C ALA A 382 0.52 -24.21 4.67
N ALA A 383 1.75 -23.97 4.18
CA ALA A 383 1.97 -23.13 2.99
C ALA A 383 1.31 -23.71 1.71
N LYS A 384 1.22 -25.05 1.58
CA LYS A 384 0.47 -25.69 0.49
C LYS A 384 -1.04 -25.47 0.62
N SER A 385 -1.56 -25.47 1.85
CA SER A 385 -2.96 -25.13 2.09
C SER A 385 -3.25 -23.67 1.75
N ASP A 386 -2.34 -22.72 2.09
CA ASP A 386 -2.43 -21.32 1.66
C ASP A 386 -2.54 -21.22 0.13
N ALA A 387 -1.68 -21.93 -0.62
CA ALA A 387 -1.72 -21.94 -2.08
C ALA A 387 -3.00 -22.61 -2.64
N ALA A 388 -3.54 -23.63 -1.96
CA ALA A 388 -4.80 -24.23 -2.35
C ALA A 388 -5.99 -23.28 -2.12
N MET A 389 -5.99 -22.54 -0.99
CA MET A 389 -7.00 -21.51 -0.72
C MET A 389 -7.01 -20.44 -1.81
N ALA A 390 -5.84 -19.92 -2.21
CA ALA A 390 -5.77 -18.92 -3.28
C ALA A 390 -6.36 -19.41 -4.61
N ARG A 391 -6.15 -20.68 -4.97
CA ARG A 391 -6.77 -21.28 -6.16
C ARG A 391 -8.29 -21.35 -6.07
N LEU A 392 -8.82 -21.66 -4.88
CA LEU A 392 -10.26 -21.63 -4.64
C LEU A 392 -10.81 -20.20 -4.69
N GLU A 393 -10.09 -19.23 -4.13
CA GLU A 393 -10.44 -17.80 -4.23
C GLU A 393 -10.44 -17.32 -5.69
N THR A 394 -9.50 -17.77 -6.51
CA THR A 394 -9.50 -17.48 -7.96
C THR A 394 -10.72 -18.09 -8.65
N ALA A 395 -11.10 -19.31 -8.30
CA ALA A 395 -12.28 -19.96 -8.88
C ALA A 395 -13.56 -19.23 -8.46
N ASP A 396 -13.68 -18.81 -7.19
CA ASP A 396 -14.80 -18.02 -6.69
C ASP A 396 -14.87 -16.63 -7.35
N ALA A 397 -13.73 -15.97 -7.52
CA ALA A 397 -13.65 -14.70 -8.22
C ALA A 397 -14.11 -14.79 -9.68
N ARG A 398 -13.78 -15.86 -10.39
CA ARG A 398 -14.30 -16.13 -11.76
C ARG A 398 -15.81 -16.20 -11.78
N ASN A 399 -16.41 -16.92 -10.84
CA ASN A 399 -17.85 -17.02 -10.72
C ASN A 399 -18.50 -15.66 -10.40
N LYS A 400 -17.89 -14.89 -9.49
CA LYS A 400 -18.37 -13.54 -9.14
C LYS A 400 -18.29 -12.58 -10.33
N ILE A 401 -17.18 -12.60 -11.09
CA ILE A 401 -17.03 -11.79 -12.30
C ILE A 401 -18.07 -12.17 -13.34
N THR A 402 -18.28 -13.47 -13.60
CA THR A 402 -19.31 -13.94 -14.55
C THR A 402 -20.70 -13.45 -14.12
N LEU A 403 -21.04 -13.57 -12.84
CA LEU A 403 -22.30 -13.08 -12.28
C LEU A 403 -22.43 -11.56 -12.45
N GLN A 404 -21.38 -10.80 -12.11
CA GLN A 404 -21.38 -9.34 -12.22
C GLN A 404 -21.60 -8.89 -13.67
N VAL A 405 -20.87 -9.45 -14.65
CA VAL A 405 -21.03 -9.11 -16.08
C VAL A 405 -22.45 -9.39 -16.53
N THR A 406 -23.02 -10.52 -16.11
CA THR A 406 -24.40 -10.89 -16.45
C THR A 406 -25.39 -9.89 -15.85
N GLN A 407 -25.22 -9.52 -14.57
CA GLN A 407 -26.07 -8.54 -13.90
C GLN A 407 -26.00 -7.16 -14.56
N GLU A 408 -24.79 -6.68 -14.90
CA GLU A 408 -24.64 -5.38 -15.55
C GLU A 408 -25.24 -5.38 -16.98
N ALA A 409 -25.12 -6.49 -17.73
CA ALA A 409 -25.81 -6.63 -19.02
C ALA A 409 -27.35 -6.56 -18.88
N PHE A 410 -27.92 -7.23 -17.87
CA PHE A 410 -29.35 -7.12 -17.58
C PHE A 410 -29.76 -5.70 -17.20
N ARG A 411 -28.94 -5.00 -16.39
CA ARG A 411 -29.21 -3.60 -16.02
C ARG A 411 -29.22 -2.66 -17.22
N VAL A 412 -28.30 -2.84 -18.17
CA VAL A 412 -28.33 -2.05 -19.42
C VAL A 412 -29.64 -2.28 -20.16
N ASN A 413 -30.03 -3.54 -20.36
CA ASN A 413 -31.25 -3.87 -21.10
C ASN A 413 -32.52 -3.37 -20.40
N GLU A 414 -32.58 -3.46 -19.07
CA GLU A 414 -33.65 -2.90 -18.25
C GLU A 414 -33.72 -1.37 -18.37
N ALA A 415 -32.58 -0.68 -18.27
CA ALA A 415 -32.51 0.78 -18.39
C ALA A 415 -32.97 1.26 -19.77
N VAL A 416 -32.63 0.54 -20.85
CA VAL A 416 -33.12 0.84 -22.21
C VAL A 416 -34.64 0.69 -22.31
N GLN A 417 -35.21 -0.38 -21.74
CA GLN A 417 -36.65 -0.57 -21.72
C GLN A 417 -37.35 0.52 -20.90
N ARG A 418 -36.81 0.84 -19.71
CA ARG A 418 -37.32 1.90 -18.85
C ARG A 418 -37.32 3.24 -19.55
N LEU A 419 -36.26 3.58 -20.28
CA LEU A 419 -36.20 4.80 -21.07
C LEU A 419 -37.32 4.85 -22.11
N THR A 420 -37.58 3.74 -22.82
CA THR A 420 -38.64 3.64 -23.82
C THR A 420 -40.03 3.89 -23.21
N PHE A 421 -40.31 3.30 -22.04
CA PHE A 421 -41.58 3.52 -21.34
C PHE A 421 -41.72 4.93 -20.79
N SER A 422 -40.62 5.48 -20.20
CA SER A 422 -40.62 6.85 -19.68
C SER A 422 -40.87 7.89 -20.74
N LEU A 423 -40.31 7.73 -21.98
CA LEU A 423 -40.59 8.61 -23.10
C LEU A 423 -42.05 8.62 -23.49
N ARG A 424 -42.68 7.44 -23.60
CA ARG A 424 -44.11 7.34 -23.88
C ARG A 424 -44.99 7.98 -22.78
N SER A 425 -44.61 7.77 -21.51
CA SER A 425 -45.32 8.36 -20.36
C SER A 425 -45.17 9.90 -20.39
N MET A 426 -44.01 10.42 -20.75
CA MET A 426 -43.76 11.86 -20.87
C MET A 426 -44.66 12.49 -21.94
N ASP A 427 -44.77 11.87 -23.13
CA ASP A 427 -45.64 12.39 -24.23
C ASP A 427 -47.12 12.38 -23.77
N THR A 428 -47.56 11.31 -23.12
CA THR A 428 -48.94 11.21 -22.62
C THR A 428 -49.23 12.24 -21.50
N ALA A 429 -48.27 12.45 -20.58
CA ALA A 429 -48.41 13.41 -19.48
C ALA A 429 -48.40 14.85 -20.01
N ALA A 430 -47.60 15.13 -21.06
CA ALA A 430 -47.59 16.47 -21.71
C ALA A 430 -48.94 16.79 -22.37
N GLU A 431 -49.56 15.83 -23.08
CA GLU A 431 -50.87 16.01 -23.69
C GLU A 431 -51.96 16.12 -22.65
N ASN A 432 -51.89 15.32 -21.53
CA ASN A 432 -52.81 15.43 -20.40
C ASN A 432 -52.73 16.84 -19.77
N LEU A 433 -51.53 17.38 -19.53
CA LEU A 433 -51.38 18.75 -19.02
C LEU A 433 -51.94 19.80 -19.97
N ARG A 434 -51.70 19.65 -21.27
CA ARG A 434 -52.24 20.55 -22.29
C ARG A 434 -53.77 20.61 -22.26
N THR A 435 -54.40 19.42 -22.21
CA THR A 435 -55.86 19.29 -22.16
C THR A 435 -56.43 19.83 -20.84
N ALA A 436 -55.78 19.50 -19.69
CA ALA A 436 -56.16 20.00 -18.41
C ALA A 436 -56.04 21.54 -18.29
N SER A 437 -54.99 22.12 -18.88
CA SER A 437 -54.80 23.56 -18.87
C SER A 437 -55.93 24.28 -19.67
N LEU A 438 -56.31 23.75 -20.84
CA LEU A 438 -57.45 24.24 -21.59
C LEU A 438 -58.75 24.14 -20.84
N GLY A 439 -59.03 22.94 -20.29
CA GLY A 439 -60.26 22.71 -19.52
C GLY A 439 -60.38 23.61 -18.28
N PHE A 440 -59.25 23.93 -17.64
CA PHE A 440 -59.21 24.85 -16.49
C PHE A 440 -59.53 26.29 -16.95
N THR A 441 -58.96 26.75 -18.07
CA THR A 441 -59.19 28.06 -18.61
C THR A 441 -60.67 28.26 -19.02
N GLU A 442 -61.31 27.21 -19.54
CA GLU A 442 -62.73 27.16 -19.90
C GLU A 442 -63.65 26.92 -18.72
N GLY A 443 -63.10 26.70 -17.50
CA GLY A 443 -63.88 26.46 -16.29
C GLY A 443 -64.52 25.06 -16.18
N VAL A 444 -64.11 24.10 -17.01
CA VAL A 444 -64.65 22.74 -17.10
C VAL A 444 -64.04 21.79 -16.06
N ILE A 445 -62.77 22.05 -15.65
CA ILE A 445 -62.09 21.22 -14.65
C ILE A 445 -61.67 22.06 -13.44
N THR A 446 -61.38 21.38 -12.32
CA THR A 446 -61.04 22.01 -11.03
C THR A 446 -59.56 22.36 -10.94
N THR A 447 -59.20 23.30 -10.03
CA THR A 447 -57.79 23.58 -9.67
C THR A 447 -57.06 22.31 -9.24
N THR A 448 -57.74 21.40 -8.56
CA THR A 448 -57.14 20.11 -8.08
C THR A 448 -56.76 19.23 -9.27
N ASP A 449 -57.59 19.12 -10.28
CA ASP A 449 -57.34 18.30 -11.49
C ASP A 449 -56.16 18.88 -12.28
N LEU A 450 -56.07 20.20 -12.42
CA LEU A 450 -54.92 20.85 -13.07
C LEU A 450 -53.66 20.64 -12.29
N LEU A 451 -53.63 20.73 -10.94
CA LEU A 451 -52.50 20.44 -10.08
C LEU A 451 -52.03 19.00 -10.22
N GLN A 452 -52.98 18.05 -10.32
CA GLN A 452 -52.66 16.62 -10.56
C GLN A 452 -52.01 16.45 -11.94
N ALA A 453 -52.51 17.07 -13.01
CA ALA A 453 -51.92 17.00 -14.33
C ALA A 453 -50.49 17.62 -14.37
N GLN A 454 -50.32 18.77 -13.70
CA GLN A 454 -48.96 19.40 -13.56
C GLN A 454 -47.98 18.51 -12.78
N THR A 455 -48.44 17.84 -11.71
CA THR A 455 -47.62 16.92 -10.93
C THR A 455 -47.24 15.69 -11.75
N ALA A 456 -48.20 15.11 -12.50
CA ALA A 456 -47.94 13.96 -13.38
C ALA A 456 -46.96 14.34 -14.50
N TRP A 457 -47.08 15.53 -15.06
CA TRP A 457 -46.14 16.05 -16.05
C TRP A 457 -44.71 16.17 -15.45
N LEU A 458 -44.57 16.78 -14.27
CA LEU A 458 -43.28 16.91 -13.57
C LEU A 458 -42.65 15.53 -13.34
N GLN A 459 -43.44 14.57 -12.82
CA GLN A 459 -42.95 13.22 -12.54
C GLN A 459 -42.47 12.51 -13.82
N ALA A 460 -43.29 12.54 -14.90
CA ALA A 460 -42.94 11.90 -16.15
C ALA A 460 -41.65 12.47 -16.79
N HIS A 461 -41.44 13.78 -16.68
CA HIS A 461 -40.21 14.41 -17.14
C HIS A 461 -38.99 14.06 -16.27
N ASN A 462 -39.17 13.97 -14.93
CA ASN A 462 -38.13 13.49 -14.04
C ASN A 462 -37.74 12.05 -14.37
N ASP A 463 -38.73 11.17 -14.62
CA ASP A 463 -38.51 9.76 -14.96
C ASP A 463 -37.70 9.61 -16.27
N VAL A 464 -37.92 10.48 -17.27
CA VAL A 464 -37.13 10.51 -18.50
C VAL A 464 -35.70 10.97 -18.23
N ILE A 465 -35.49 12.02 -17.42
CA ILE A 465 -34.15 12.47 -17.05
C ILE A 465 -33.40 11.32 -16.35
N ASP A 466 -34.05 10.68 -15.38
CA ASP A 466 -33.44 9.57 -14.64
C ASP A 466 -33.14 8.37 -15.55
N ALA A 467 -34.08 7.94 -16.39
CA ALA A 467 -33.89 6.82 -17.30
C ALA A 467 -32.78 7.06 -18.34
N ARG A 468 -32.66 8.29 -18.85
CA ARG A 468 -31.56 8.68 -19.73
C ARG A 468 -30.19 8.52 -19.07
N ILE A 469 -30.05 9.02 -17.84
CA ILE A 469 -28.79 8.96 -17.12
C ILE A 469 -28.50 7.52 -16.65
N GLU A 470 -29.54 6.78 -16.20
CA GLU A 470 -29.41 5.38 -15.81
C GLU A 470 -28.89 4.51 -16.96
N THR A 471 -29.37 4.74 -18.19
CA THR A 471 -28.88 4.03 -19.40
C THR A 471 -27.40 4.30 -19.62
N ARG A 472 -26.93 5.54 -19.44
CA ARG A 472 -25.51 5.89 -19.52
C ARG A 472 -24.68 5.23 -18.46
N LEU A 473 -25.11 5.33 -17.19
CA LEU A 473 -24.40 4.78 -16.05
C LEU A 473 -24.37 3.24 -16.08
N ALA A 474 -25.45 2.61 -16.53
CA ALA A 474 -25.49 1.15 -16.71
C ALA A 474 -24.49 0.69 -17.77
N ARG A 475 -24.37 1.41 -18.90
CA ARG A 475 -23.37 1.10 -19.92
C ARG A 475 -21.95 1.31 -19.43
N ALA A 476 -21.67 2.42 -18.73
CA ALA A 476 -20.37 2.68 -18.13
C ALA A 476 -19.99 1.55 -17.13
N ALA A 477 -20.94 1.14 -16.28
CA ALA A 477 -20.74 0.03 -15.34
C ALA A 477 -20.52 -1.32 -16.06
N TYR A 478 -21.22 -1.56 -17.18
CA TYR A 478 -21.04 -2.76 -17.98
C TYR A 478 -19.66 -2.79 -18.65
N HIS A 479 -19.20 -1.70 -19.27
CA HIS A 479 -17.85 -1.61 -19.84
C HIS A 479 -16.77 -1.77 -18.78
N HIS A 480 -16.95 -1.16 -17.62
CA HIS A 480 -16.06 -1.37 -16.48
C HIS A 480 -16.04 -2.85 -16.05
N ALA A 481 -17.21 -3.52 -16.00
CA ALA A 481 -17.32 -4.94 -15.65
C ALA A 481 -16.68 -5.85 -16.69
N LEU A 482 -16.66 -5.48 -17.98
CA LEU A 482 -15.92 -6.18 -19.04
C LEU A 482 -14.41 -6.02 -18.92
N GLY A 483 -13.95 -4.99 -18.23
CA GLY A 483 -12.53 -4.67 -18.14
C GLY A 483 -12.04 -3.80 -19.31
N ASP A 484 -12.91 -3.10 -20.01
CA ASP A 484 -12.55 -2.16 -21.07
C ASP A 484 -11.72 -1.01 -20.54
N LYS A 485 -10.83 -0.45 -21.39
CA LYS A 485 -9.87 0.59 -21.00
C LYS A 485 -10.48 1.98 -20.97
#